data_9ae4ab0a192e6919fabbabaf51ce59ae
#
_entry.id   9ae4ab0a192e6919fabbabaf51ce59ae
#
_cell.length_a   1.000
_cell.length_b   1.000
_cell.length_c   1.000
_cell.angle_alpha   90.00
_cell.angle_beta   90.00
_cell.angle_gamma   90.00
#
_symmetry.space_group_name_H-M   'P 1'
#
loop_
_entity.id
_entity.type
_entity.pdbx_description
1 polymer ?
#
loop_
_entity_poly.entity_id
_entity_poly.type
_entity_poly.pdbx_seq_one_letter_code
_entity_poly.pdbx_strand_id
1 'polypeptide(L)'
;LSIRRQRQMCIRDRYDTCHRERLKQASVFMKNLFVFLFLCNFLLLCHAHGGGNYEHSDMLASMKPGDKAVLLMVHFGTTHDDTRALTIDAINAKTQAAFPELKFQEAYTSRIIIRRLKERGITKLTPLDAMLKLRSEGYTHLIVQSTNIIDGVEMESLRRDVESALPFFKEIRVGTPLLYSIEDAEKVASILGNRYNAPAQSKKATKEHFVLVGHGTYTPSTAIYSQMDYMLKAGGLTNFHVGTIEGYPTFDTMLVQLKAGKAKRVTLI
;
A
#
# COMPACT_ATOMS: atom_id res chain seq x y z
N LEU A 1 -75.21 -34.03 -24.89
CA LEU A 1 -74.05 -34.20 -23.97
C LEU A 1 -72.83 -33.40 -24.34
N SER A 2 -72.81 -32.71 -25.52
CA SER A 2 -71.48 -32.15 -25.97
C SER A 2 -71.24 -30.69 -25.50
N ILE A 3 -72.21 -29.80 -25.45
CA ILE A 3 -72.05 -28.39 -25.21
C ILE A 3 -71.67 -28.06 -23.71
N ARG A 4 -72.17 -28.81 -22.75
CA ARG A 4 -71.87 -28.64 -21.34
C ARG A 4 -70.46 -29.10 -21.02
N ARG A 5 -70.01 -30.21 -21.65
CA ARG A 5 -68.62 -30.70 -21.51
C ARG A 5 -67.58 -29.77 -22.13
N GLN A 6 -67.91 -29.22 -23.31
CA GLN A 6 -66.99 -28.27 -23.97
C GLN A 6 -66.85 -26.95 -23.18
N ARG A 7 -67.96 -26.40 -22.60
CA ARG A 7 -67.86 -25.22 -21.74
C ARG A 7 -67.05 -25.46 -20.46
N GLN A 8 -67.22 -26.62 -19.86
CA GLN A 8 -66.40 -26.95 -18.67
C GLN A 8 -64.92 -27.17 -18.99
N MET A 9 -64.54 -27.72 -20.14
CA MET A 9 -63.15 -27.82 -20.60
C MET A 9 -62.56 -26.44 -20.89
N CYS A 10 -63.27 -25.55 -21.60
CA CYS A 10 -62.78 -24.21 -21.88
C CYS A 10 -62.61 -23.33 -20.62
N ILE A 11 -63.41 -23.53 -19.58
CA ILE A 11 -63.26 -22.82 -18.30
C ILE A 11 -62.06 -23.36 -17.53
N ARG A 12 -61.87 -24.68 -17.54
CA ARG A 12 -60.71 -25.36 -16.87
C ARG A 12 -59.38 -25.00 -17.52
N ASP A 13 -59.32 -25.03 -18.86
CA ASP A 13 -58.12 -24.66 -19.61
C ASP A 13 -57.76 -23.18 -19.43
N ARG A 14 -58.75 -22.29 -19.34
CA ARG A 14 -58.56 -20.87 -19.07
C ARG A 14 -58.07 -20.60 -17.63
N TYR A 15 -58.55 -21.40 -16.67
CA TYR A 15 -58.13 -21.30 -15.26
C TYR A 15 -56.69 -21.81 -15.07
N ASP A 16 -56.33 -22.91 -15.72
CA ASP A 16 -54.97 -23.50 -15.67
C ASP A 16 -53.96 -22.61 -16.36
N THR A 17 -54.34 -21.96 -17.48
CA THR A 17 -53.45 -21.03 -18.18
C THR A 17 -53.20 -19.76 -17.35
N CYS A 18 -54.27 -19.17 -16.78
CA CYS A 18 -54.17 -17.99 -15.92
C CYS A 18 -53.38 -18.28 -14.64
N HIS A 19 -53.53 -19.49 -14.06
CA HIS A 19 -52.76 -19.89 -12.88
C HIS A 19 -51.27 -20.12 -13.20
N ARG A 20 -50.94 -20.71 -14.35
CA ARG A 20 -49.57 -20.88 -14.82
C ARG A 20 -48.88 -19.54 -15.11
N GLU A 21 -49.58 -18.59 -15.70
CA GLU A 21 -49.03 -17.26 -15.95
C GLU A 21 -48.76 -16.48 -14.65
N ARG A 22 -49.69 -16.57 -13.67
CA ARG A 22 -49.48 -15.97 -12.34
C ARG A 22 -48.29 -16.59 -11.63
N LEU A 23 -48.10 -17.92 -11.70
CA LEU A 23 -46.95 -18.60 -11.12
C LEU A 23 -45.63 -18.21 -11.82
N LYS A 24 -45.65 -18.06 -13.15
CA LYS A 24 -44.48 -17.57 -13.90
C LYS A 24 -44.16 -16.11 -13.52
N GLN A 25 -45.15 -15.23 -13.42
CA GLN A 25 -44.94 -13.84 -13.00
C GLN A 25 -44.44 -13.75 -11.55
N ALA A 26 -45.01 -14.56 -10.64
CA ALA A 26 -44.54 -14.63 -9.26
C ALA A 26 -43.07 -15.16 -9.19
N SER A 27 -42.73 -16.15 -10.01
CA SER A 27 -41.35 -16.68 -10.09
C SER A 27 -40.35 -15.65 -10.64
N VAL A 28 -40.75 -14.88 -11.66
CA VAL A 28 -39.90 -13.79 -12.20
C VAL A 28 -39.79 -12.66 -11.18
N PHE A 29 -40.87 -12.29 -10.53
CA PHE A 29 -40.83 -11.28 -9.45
C PHE A 29 -39.93 -11.70 -8.28
N MET A 30 -40.05 -12.95 -7.83
CA MET A 30 -39.19 -13.51 -6.78
C MET A 30 -37.70 -13.54 -7.20
N LYS A 31 -37.41 -13.94 -8.44
CA LYS A 31 -36.02 -13.89 -8.95
C LYS A 31 -35.49 -12.47 -8.98
N ASN A 32 -36.25 -11.51 -9.47
CA ASN A 32 -35.85 -10.10 -9.52
C ASN A 32 -35.69 -9.51 -8.12
N LEU A 33 -36.58 -9.88 -7.18
CA LEU A 33 -36.50 -9.48 -5.78
C LEU A 33 -35.23 -10.07 -5.11
N PHE A 34 -34.90 -11.34 -5.41
CA PHE A 34 -33.67 -11.98 -4.90
C PHE A 34 -32.40 -11.32 -5.46
N VAL A 35 -32.39 -11.01 -6.76
CA VAL A 35 -31.27 -10.27 -7.39
C VAL A 35 -31.15 -8.87 -6.80
N PHE A 36 -32.27 -8.18 -6.59
CA PHE A 36 -32.27 -6.84 -5.99
C PHE A 36 -31.80 -6.87 -4.52
N LEU A 37 -32.25 -7.83 -3.73
CA LEU A 37 -31.79 -8.02 -2.34
C LEU A 37 -30.32 -8.42 -2.28
N PHE A 38 -29.84 -9.23 -3.23
CA PHE A 38 -28.44 -9.60 -3.34
C PHE A 38 -27.56 -8.40 -3.72
N LEU A 39 -27.99 -7.59 -4.68
CA LEU A 39 -27.33 -6.33 -5.06
C LEU A 39 -27.35 -5.30 -3.91
N CYS A 40 -28.47 -5.15 -3.19
CA CYS A 40 -28.53 -4.27 -2.02
C CYS A 40 -27.61 -4.75 -0.89
N ASN A 41 -27.52 -6.05 -0.61
CA ASN A 41 -26.55 -6.58 0.35
C ASN A 41 -25.11 -6.39 -0.12
N PHE A 42 -24.84 -6.53 -1.41
CA PHE A 42 -23.51 -6.29 -1.97
C PHE A 42 -23.11 -4.81 -1.88
N LEU A 43 -24.06 -3.88 -2.12
CA LEU A 43 -23.85 -2.45 -1.94
C LEU A 43 -23.63 -2.06 -0.45
N LEU A 44 -24.33 -2.73 0.48
CA LEU A 44 -24.12 -2.53 1.92
C LEU A 44 -22.77 -3.09 2.39
N LEU A 45 -22.30 -4.19 1.80
CA LEU A 45 -20.98 -4.75 2.07
C LEU A 45 -19.84 -3.89 1.51
N CYS A 46 -20.07 -3.16 0.40
CA CYS A 46 -19.08 -2.22 -0.15
C CYS A 46 -18.83 -1.01 0.75
N HIS A 47 -19.71 -0.68 1.69
CA HIS A 47 -19.46 0.39 2.68
C HIS A 47 -18.69 -0.09 3.92
N ALA A 48 -18.45 -1.39 4.07
CA ALA A 48 -17.70 -1.94 5.19
C ALA A 48 -16.16 -1.82 5.04
N HIS A 49 -15.66 -1.30 3.93
CA HIS A 49 -14.23 -1.15 3.64
C HIS A 49 -13.79 0.31 3.56
N GLY A 50 -14.52 1.22 4.16
CA GLY A 50 -14.21 2.65 4.19
C GLY A 50 -13.27 3.10 5.30
N GLY A 51 -12.62 2.18 6.01
CA GLY A 51 -11.49 2.49 6.89
C GLY A 51 -10.26 1.85 6.26
N GLY A 52 -9.26 2.63 5.85
CA GLY A 52 -7.96 2.08 5.47
C GLY A 52 -7.46 1.13 6.57
N ASN A 53 -6.55 0.20 6.24
CA ASN A 53 -5.91 -0.70 7.19
C ASN A 53 -5.06 0.04 8.26
N TYR A 54 -5.42 1.29 8.54
CA TYR A 54 -4.76 2.18 9.46
C TYR A 54 -5.69 2.43 10.65
N GLU A 55 -5.31 1.91 11.80
CA GLU A 55 -5.95 2.21 13.06
C GLU A 55 -5.28 3.43 13.70
N HIS A 56 -6.08 4.44 14.02
CA HIS A 56 -5.59 5.58 14.77
C HIS A 56 -5.15 5.12 16.17
N SER A 57 -3.90 5.42 16.55
CA SER A 57 -3.37 5.04 17.86
C SER A 57 -3.46 6.22 18.83
N ASP A 58 -4.00 5.97 20.01
CA ASP A 58 -4.00 6.86 21.16
C ASP A 58 -2.87 6.53 22.17
N MET A 59 -1.89 5.74 21.76
CA MET A 59 -0.82 5.21 22.60
C MET A 59 -0.18 6.31 23.47
N LEU A 60 0.15 7.47 22.89
CA LEU A 60 0.78 8.56 23.64
C LEU A 60 -0.17 9.20 24.67
N ALA A 61 -1.47 9.28 24.38
CA ALA A 61 -2.48 9.81 25.29
C ALA A 61 -2.79 8.85 26.45
N SER A 62 -2.59 7.53 26.24
CA SER A 62 -2.85 6.49 27.22
C SER A 62 -1.68 6.21 28.17
N MET A 63 -0.52 6.86 28.00
CA MET A 63 0.67 6.69 28.82
C MET A 63 0.46 7.16 30.25
N LYS A 64 1.04 6.41 31.19
CA LYS A 64 0.97 6.68 32.63
C LYS A 64 2.22 7.42 33.11
N PRO A 65 2.16 8.10 34.27
CA PRO A 65 3.35 8.68 34.90
C PRO A 65 4.48 7.63 35.02
N GLY A 66 5.68 7.98 34.55
CA GLY A 66 6.84 7.09 34.50
C GLY A 66 7.01 6.32 33.20
N ASP A 67 6.03 6.33 32.31
CA ASP A 67 6.18 5.80 30.95
C ASP A 67 7.03 6.72 30.08
N LYS A 68 7.81 6.10 29.17
CA LYS A 68 8.67 6.81 28.24
C LYS A 68 8.46 6.27 26.82
N ALA A 69 8.16 7.18 25.88
CA ALA A 69 8.04 6.86 24.47
C ALA A 69 9.32 7.18 23.70
N VAL A 70 9.57 6.43 22.63
CA VAL A 70 10.69 6.64 21.71
C VAL A 70 10.26 6.34 20.28
N LEU A 71 10.77 7.13 19.34
CA LEU A 71 10.59 6.92 17.91
C LEU A 71 11.83 6.24 17.34
N LEU A 72 11.66 5.03 16.81
CA LEU A 72 12.69 4.25 16.14
C LEU A 72 12.47 4.31 14.63
N MET A 73 13.34 5.04 13.92
CA MET A 73 13.36 5.02 12.45
C MET A 73 14.21 3.85 11.97
N VAL A 74 13.64 3.07 11.06
CA VAL A 74 14.28 1.87 10.50
C VAL A 74 14.52 2.04 9.01
N HIS A 75 15.79 1.93 8.61
CA HIS A 75 16.26 2.09 7.24
C HIS A 75 16.95 0.82 6.74
N PHE A 76 16.94 0.58 5.44
CA PHE A 76 17.81 -0.44 4.86
C PHE A 76 19.28 -0.10 5.13
N GLY A 77 19.62 1.17 5.01
CA GLY A 77 20.96 1.71 5.21
C GLY A 77 21.73 1.91 3.91
N THR A 78 22.85 2.61 4.00
CA THR A 78 23.81 2.80 2.91
C THR A 78 25.21 2.98 3.46
N THR A 79 26.22 2.59 2.66
CA THR A 79 27.64 2.84 2.95
C THR A 79 28.17 4.13 2.31
N HIS A 80 27.35 4.79 1.48
CA HIS A 80 27.69 6.02 0.78
C HIS A 80 27.27 7.23 1.63
N ASP A 81 28.24 8.02 2.07
CA ASP A 81 27.99 9.13 3.01
C ASP A 81 27.18 10.27 2.38
N ASP A 82 27.44 10.59 1.12
CA ASP A 82 26.70 11.57 0.33
C ASP A 82 25.22 11.17 0.15
N THR A 83 24.98 9.92 -0.23
CA THR A 83 23.64 9.35 -0.35
C THR A 83 22.93 9.35 1.00
N ARG A 84 23.63 8.96 2.09
CA ARG A 84 23.04 8.95 3.43
C ARG A 84 22.59 10.36 3.83
N ALA A 85 23.44 11.36 3.61
CA ALA A 85 23.13 12.75 3.96
C ALA A 85 21.91 13.28 3.23
N LEU A 86 21.78 12.97 1.92
CA LEU A 86 20.67 13.44 1.08
C LEU A 86 19.36 12.69 1.30
N THR A 87 19.40 11.48 1.88
CA THR A 87 18.24 10.62 2.05
C THR A 87 17.93 10.32 3.52
N ILE A 88 18.66 9.41 4.14
CA ILE A 88 18.40 8.93 5.51
C ILE A 88 18.50 10.08 6.51
N ASP A 89 19.60 10.82 6.51
CA ASP A 89 19.82 11.91 7.46
C ASP A 89 18.80 13.03 7.27
N ALA A 90 18.43 13.34 6.02
CA ALA A 90 17.39 14.33 5.71
C ALA A 90 15.97 13.89 6.17
N ILE A 91 15.61 12.60 6.02
CA ILE A 91 14.35 12.06 6.54
C ILE A 91 14.36 12.11 8.06
N ASN A 92 15.46 11.65 8.70
CA ASN A 92 15.62 11.67 10.14
C ASN A 92 15.47 13.08 10.72
N ALA A 93 16.13 14.07 10.13
CA ALA A 93 16.02 15.47 10.56
C ALA A 93 14.58 15.99 10.48
N LYS A 94 13.86 15.69 9.39
CA LYS A 94 12.45 16.07 9.25
C LYS A 94 11.56 15.39 10.28
N THR A 95 11.80 14.11 10.54
CA THR A 95 11.03 13.34 11.53
C THR A 95 11.28 13.88 12.94
N GLN A 96 12.53 14.15 13.31
CA GLN A 96 12.85 14.77 14.60
C GLN A 96 12.23 16.15 14.76
N ALA A 97 12.22 16.96 13.69
CA ALA A 97 11.58 18.26 13.72
C ALA A 97 10.04 18.20 13.83
N ALA A 98 9.43 17.13 13.32
CA ALA A 98 7.98 16.91 13.41
C ALA A 98 7.53 16.37 14.78
N PHE A 99 8.43 15.69 15.51
CA PHE A 99 8.16 15.08 16.82
C PHE A 99 9.27 15.42 17.83
N PRO A 100 9.46 16.70 18.15
CA PRO A 100 10.56 17.16 18.99
C PRO A 100 10.48 16.63 20.43
N GLU A 101 9.28 16.24 20.88
CA GLU A 101 9.03 15.70 22.22
C GLU A 101 9.44 14.24 22.38
N LEU A 102 9.63 13.52 21.27
CA LEU A 102 10.00 12.11 21.29
C LEU A 102 11.51 11.94 21.23
N LYS A 103 12.04 11.06 22.07
CA LYS A 103 13.40 10.57 21.87
C LYS A 103 13.48 9.89 20.51
N PHE A 104 14.54 10.17 19.78
CA PHE A 104 14.81 9.61 18.47
C PHE A 104 15.91 8.58 18.52
N GLN A 105 15.74 7.47 17.80
CA GLN A 105 16.75 6.46 17.54
C GLN A 105 16.62 5.99 16.09
N GLU A 106 17.73 5.59 15.46
CA GLU A 106 17.71 4.92 14.16
C GLU A 106 18.30 3.50 14.23
N ALA A 107 17.88 2.66 13.30
CA ALA A 107 18.42 1.32 13.10
C ALA A 107 18.49 0.97 11.59
N TYR A 108 19.38 0.04 11.25
CA TYR A 108 19.55 -0.43 9.88
C TYR A 108 19.20 -1.92 9.76
N THR A 109 18.53 -2.32 8.69
CA THR A 109 18.16 -3.73 8.46
C THR A 109 19.27 -4.51 7.77
N SER A 110 20.04 -3.87 6.89
CA SER A 110 21.10 -4.56 6.13
C SER A 110 22.33 -4.86 6.98
N ARG A 111 22.48 -6.12 7.37
CA ARG A 111 23.65 -6.59 8.15
C ARG A 111 24.96 -6.38 7.40
N ILE A 112 24.95 -6.45 6.06
CA ILE A 112 26.13 -6.19 5.22
C ILE A 112 26.55 -4.74 5.36
N ILE A 113 25.61 -3.80 5.30
CA ILE A 113 25.90 -2.37 5.46
C ILE A 113 26.41 -2.08 6.87
N ILE A 114 25.73 -2.61 7.89
CA ILE A 114 26.15 -2.46 9.30
C ILE A 114 27.61 -2.91 9.47
N ARG A 115 27.96 -4.10 8.95
CA ARG A 115 29.35 -4.61 9.02
C ARG A 115 30.33 -3.69 8.34
N ARG A 116 30.08 -3.27 7.10
CA ARG A 116 30.98 -2.36 6.34
C ARG A 116 31.12 -0.99 7.01
N LEU A 117 30.08 -0.47 7.63
CA LEU A 117 30.15 0.77 8.39
C LEU A 117 30.98 0.60 9.66
N LYS A 118 30.84 -0.56 10.35
CA LYS A 118 31.65 -0.90 11.54
C LYS A 118 33.13 -0.95 11.22
N GLU A 119 33.54 -1.50 10.06
CA GLU A 119 34.91 -1.50 9.57
C GLU A 119 35.50 -0.07 9.38
N ARG A 120 34.59 0.92 9.17
CA ARG A 120 34.93 2.35 9.08
C ARG A 120 34.76 3.09 10.42
N GLY A 121 34.58 2.37 11.54
CA GLY A 121 34.39 2.97 12.87
C GLY A 121 32.98 3.52 13.12
N ILE A 122 32.00 3.31 12.21
CA ILE A 122 30.64 3.78 12.35
C ILE A 122 29.74 2.65 12.85
N THR A 123 29.23 2.79 14.08
CA THR A 123 28.35 1.78 14.68
C THR A 123 26.89 2.06 14.36
N LYS A 124 26.22 1.09 13.77
CA LYS A 124 24.76 1.07 13.57
C LYS A 124 24.19 -0.22 14.18
N LEU A 125 22.99 -0.15 14.71
CA LEU A 125 22.29 -1.27 15.33
C LEU A 125 21.33 -1.91 14.35
N THR A 126 21.07 -3.21 14.52
CA THR A 126 19.89 -3.85 13.90
C THR A 126 18.62 -3.35 14.59
N PRO A 127 17.42 -3.52 13.99
CA PRO A 127 16.17 -3.12 14.64
C PRO A 127 16.00 -3.77 16.01
N LEU A 128 16.21 -5.08 16.13
CA LEU A 128 16.09 -5.78 17.40
C LEU A 128 17.09 -5.29 18.45
N ASP A 129 18.38 -5.12 18.08
CA ASP A 129 19.40 -4.60 19.00
C ASP A 129 19.06 -3.19 19.49
N ALA A 130 18.54 -2.34 18.60
CA ALA A 130 18.09 -1.00 18.95
C ALA A 130 16.91 -1.03 19.93
N MET A 131 15.92 -1.89 19.70
CA MET A 131 14.76 -2.06 20.60
C MET A 131 15.22 -2.53 21.99
N LEU A 132 16.07 -3.55 22.07
CA LEU A 132 16.58 -4.08 23.34
C LEU A 132 17.42 -3.04 24.10
N LYS A 133 18.24 -2.26 23.39
CA LYS A 133 18.97 -1.14 23.97
C LYS A 133 18.02 -0.09 24.54
N LEU A 134 17.01 0.35 23.78
CA LEU A 134 16.01 1.31 24.24
C LEU A 134 15.26 0.79 25.47
N ARG A 135 14.95 -0.50 25.50
CA ARG A 135 14.33 -1.11 26.69
C ARG A 135 15.26 -1.03 27.92
N SER A 136 16.55 -1.28 27.75
CA SER A 136 17.54 -1.16 28.84
C SER A 136 17.69 0.27 29.35
N GLU A 137 17.42 1.26 28.51
CA GLU A 137 17.40 2.68 28.86
C GLU A 137 16.08 3.13 29.52
N GLY A 138 15.13 2.20 29.71
CA GLY A 138 13.88 2.41 30.45
C GLY A 138 12.71 2.88 29.58
N TYR A 139 12.82 2.85 28.24
CA TYR A 139 11.67 3.13 27.36
C TYR A 139 10.63 2.01 27.43
N THR A 140 9.36 2.39 27.55
CA THR A 140 8.22 1.48 27.75
C THR A 140 7.29 1.41 26.54
N HIS A 141 7.30 2.47 25.70
CA HIS A 141 6.47 2.60 24.51
C HIS A 141 7.36 2.89 23.31
N LEU A 142 7.13 2.15 22.21
CA LEU A 142 7.95 2.22 21.02
C LEU A 142 7.09 2.49 19.80
N ILE A 143 7.45 3.53 19.06
CA ILE A 143 6.92 3.82 17.73
C ILE A 143 8.01 3.43 16.73
N VAL A 144 7.73 2.48 15.86
CA VAL A 144 8.65 2.00 14.82
C VAL A 144 8.17 2.48 13.47
N GLN A 145 8.97 3.28 12.78
CA GLN A 145 8.68 3.71 11.41
C GLN A 145 9.76 3.24 10.45
N SER A 146 9.38 2.45 9.47
CA SER A 146 10.26 2.05 8.38
C SER A 146 10.25 3.07 7.24
N THR A 147 11.37 3.19 6.51
CA THR A 147 11.45 3.91 5.24
C THR A 147 11.35 3.00 4.02
N ASN A 148 10.88 1.79 4.19
CA ASN A 148 10.62 0.88 3.07
C ASN A 148 9.52 1.43 2.16
N ILE A 149 9.71 1.25 0.86
CA ILE A 149 8.75 1.72 -0.16
C ILE A 149 7.55 0.77 -0.22
N ILE A 150 7.78 -0.53 -0.10
CA ILE A 150 6.78 -1.59 -0.28
C ILE A 150 6.72 -2.50 0.93
N ASP A 151 5.64 -3.26 1.06
CA ASP A 151 5.45 -4.29 2.08
C ASP A 151 6.11 -5.62 1.64
N GLY A 152 7.43 -5.59 1.47
CA GLY A 152 8.24 -6.72 1.03
C GLY A 152 8.95 -7.43 2.17
N VAL A 153 9.97 -8.24 1.81
CA VAL A 153 10.75 -9.08 2.74
C VAL A 153 11.39 -8.32 3.89
N GLU A 154 11.74 -7.05 3.67
CA GLU A 154 12.33 -6.19 4.71
C GLU A 154 11.30 -5.84 5.78
N MET A 155 10.04 -5.58 5.39
CA MET A 155 8.95 -5.34 6.34
C MET A 155 8.58 -6.61 7.10
N GLU A 156 8.58 -7.76 6.44
CA GLU A 156 8.37 -9.05 7.10
C GLU A 156 9.46 -9.33 8.14
N SER A 157 10.72 -9.02 7.80
CA SER A 157 11.84 -9.16 8.75
C SER A 157 11.68 -8.22 9.94
N LEU A 158 11.32 -6.96 9.69
CA LEU A 158 11.07 -5.99 10.76
C LEU A 158 9.93 -6.42 11.68
N ARG A 159 8.85 -6.96 11.15
CA ARG A 159 7.73 -7.48 11.97
C ARG A 159 8.20 -8.61 12.90
N ARG A 160 9.04 -9.54 12.42
CA ARG A 160 9.61 -10.60 13.26
C ARG A 160 10.49 -10.03 14.38
N ASP A 161 11.29 -8.99 14.08
CA ASP A 161 12.08 -8.30 15.10
C ASP A 161 11.17 -7.64 16.16
N VAL A 162 10.08 -6.99 15.71
CA VAL A 162 9.06 -6.39 16.59
C VAL A 162 8.37 -7.45 17.45
N GLU A 163 7.92 -8.56 16.85
CA GLU A 163 7.30 -9.68 17.57
C GLU A 163 8.22 -10.21 18.68
N SER A 164 9.53 -10.32 18.40
CA SER A 164 10.52 -10.71 19.37
C SER A 164 10.70 -9.70 20.51
N ALA A 165 10.45 -8.43 20.25
CA ALA A 165 10.56 -7.34 21.22
C ALA A 165 9.28 -7.09 22.04
N LEU A 166 8.09 -7.51 21.55
CA LEU A 166 6.80 -7.27 22.19
C LEU A 166 6.77 -7.55 23.70
N PRO A 167 7.33 -8.67 24.21
CA PRO A 167 7.27 -8.98 25.64
C PRO A 167 8.00 -7.99 26.55
N PHE A 168 8.87 -7.17 25.98
CA PHE A 168 9.72 -6.23 26.73
C PHE A 168 9.12 -4.83 26.84
N PHE A 169 8.12 -4.49 26.03
CA PHE A 169 7.50 -3.17 26.01
C PHE A 169 6.04 -3.24 26.46
N LYS A 170 5.52 -2.13 26.97
CA LYS A 170 4.09 -2.04 27.29
C LYS A 170 3.27 -1.95 26.01
N GLU A 171 3.79 -1.24 25.03
CA GLU A 171 3.16 -1.09 23.72
C GLU A 171 4.21 -0.79 22.63
N ILE A 172 4.03 -1.41 21.46
CA ILE A 172 4.79 -1.13 20.25
C ILE A 172 3.80 -0.84 19.13
N ARG A 173 3.98 0.28 18.43
CA ARG A 173 3.24 0.61 17.21
C ARG A 173 4.19 0.64 16.03
N VAL A 174 3.76 0.05 14.93
CA VAL A 174 4.56 -0.06 13.70
C VAL A 174 3.84 0.66 12.57
N GLY A 175 4.51 1.64 11.99
CA GLY A 175 4.04 2.35 10.81
C GLY A 175 4.13 1.48 9.54
N THR A 176 3.30 1.81 8.56
CA THR A 176 3.24 1.14 7.27
C THR A 176 4.39 1.57 6.34
N PRO A 177 4.76 0.78 5.33
CA PRO A 177 5.64 1.26 4.24
C PRO A 177 4.96 2.34 3.42
N LEU A 178 5.73 3.03 2.56
CA LEU A 178 5.27 4.19 1.79
C LEU A 178 4.09 3.88 0.86
N LEU A 179 4.14 2.75 0.14
CA LEU A 179 3.10 2.32 -0.79
C LEU A 179 2.29 1.18 -0.16
N TYR A 180 1.55 1.49 0.90
CA TYR A 180 0.76 0.49 1.62
C TYR A 180 -0.72 0.49 1.21
N SER A 181 -1.31 1.68 1.11
CA SER A 181 -2.70 1.87 0.71
C SER A 181 -2.83 2.42 -0.71
N ILE A 182 -4.05 2.40 -1.26
CA ILE A 182 -4.36 3.04 -2.54
C ILE A 182 -4.14 4.54 -2.44
N GLU A 183 -4.58 5.14 -1.33
CA GLU A 183 -4.43 6.57 -1.06
C GLU A 183 -2.97 7.00 -0.99
N ASP A 184 -2.09 6.16 -0.43
CA ASP A 184 -0.65 6.43 -0.40
C ASP A 184 -0.05 6.41 -1.81
N ALA A 185 -0.44 5.42 -2.62
CA ALA A 185 -0.01 5.33 -4.01
C ALA A 185 -0.50 6.53 -4.85
N GLU A 186 -1.74 6.98 -4.65
CA GLU A 186 -2.29 8.20 -5.27
C GLU A 186 -1.51 9.45 -4.87
N LYS A 187 -1.19 9.61 -3.57
CA LYS A 187 -0.37 10.72 -3.10
C LYS A 187 1.02 10.72 -3.72
N VAL A 188 1.66 9.55 -3.78
CA VAL A 188 3.00 9.41 -4.40
C VAL A 188 2.93 9.74 -5.89
N ALA A 189 1.93 9.23 -6.63
CA ALA A 189 1.71 9.57 -8.03
C ALA A 189 1.54 11.08 -8.24
N SER A 190 0.74 11.73 -7.39
CA SER A 190 0.52 13.19 -7.42
C SER A 190 1.82 13.96 -7.16
N ILE A 191 2.61 13.56 -6.16
CA ILE A 191 3.91 14.19 -5.84
C ILE A 191 4.87 14.08 -7.03
N LEU A 192 4.97 12.89 -7.64
CA LEU A 192 5.81 12.66 -8.82
C LEU A 192 5.36 13.50 -10.00
N GLY A 193 4.05 13.54 -10.28
CA GLY A 193 3.47 14.38 -11.33
C GLY A 193 3.78 15.87 -11.14
N ASN A 194 3.56 16.38 -9.93
CA ASN A 194 3.83 17.79 -9.62
C ASN A 194 5.33 18.14 -9.71
N ARG A 195 6.20 17.21 -9.31
CA ARG A 195 7.65 17.48 -9.32
C ARG A 195 8.26 17.43 -10.73
N TYR A 196 7.85 16.49 -11.56
CA TYR A 196 8.53 16.21 -12.82
C TYR A 196 7.72 16.63 -14.06
N ASN A 197 6.40 16.75 -13.97
CA ASN A 197 5.53 17.07 -15.10
C ASN A 197 5.12 18.56 -15.17
N ALA A 198 5.51 19.37 -14.16
CA ALA A 198 5.15 20.78 -14.07
C ALA A 198 5.52 21.64 -15.31
N PRO A 199 6.53 21.30 -16.16
CA PRO A 199 6.79 22.02 -17.40
C PRO A 199 6.07 21.42 -18.62
N ALA A 200 5.20 20.43 -18.51
CA ALA A 200 4.61 19.69 -19.64
C ALA A 200 3.67 20.51 -20.56
N GLN A 201 3.45 21.77 -20.27
CA GLN A 201 2.74 22.69 -21.18
C GLN A 201 3.58 23.08 -22.42
N SER A 202 4.86 22.72 -22.51
CA SER A 202 5.67 22.94 -23.71
C SER A 202 5.67 21.69 -24.61
N LYS A 203 5.45 21.85 -25.91
CA LYS A 203 5.51 20.76 -26.91
C LYS A 203 6.84 19.98 -26.93
N LYS A 204 7.89 20.47 -26.26
CA LYS A 204 9.19 19.80 -26.07
C LYS A 204 9.16 18.78 -24.91
N ALA A 205 8.31 18.94 -23.90
CA ALA A 205 8.22 18.07 -22.73
C ALA A 205 7.69 16.67 -23.05
N THR A 206 6.91 16.51 -24.13
CA THR A 206 6.26 15.22 -24.49
C THR A 206 7.23 14.12 -24.95
N LYS A 207 8.54 14.38 -25.03
CA LYS A 207 9.57 13.41 -25.43
C LYS A 207 10.49 12.99 -24.30
N GLU A 208 10.31 13.55 -23.11
CA GLU A 208 11.00 13.14 -21.90
C GLU A 208 10.12 12.13 -21.16
N HIS A 209 10.71 11.01 -20.84
CA HIS A 209 10.07 9.95 -20.10
C HIS A 209 10.80 9.73 -18.77
N PHE A 210 10.04 9.39 -17.74
CA PHE A 210 10.52 9.15 -16.40
C PHE A 210 10.37 7.68 -16.07
N VAL A 211 11.42 7.08 -15.53
CA VAL A 211 11.42 5.66 -15.14
C VAL A 211 11.68 5.55 -13.66
N LEU A 212 10.69 5.04 -12.95
CA LEU A 212 10.85 4.61 -11.56
C LEU A 212 11.47 3.22 -11.57
N VAL A 213 12.65 3.11 -10.97
CA VAL A 213 13.40 1.85 -10.90
C VAL A 213 13.18 1.22 -9.53
N GLY A 214 12.41 0.14 -9.50
CA GLY A 214 12.23 -0.68 -8.32
C GLY A 214 13.22 -1.84 -8.28
N HIS A 215 13.62 -2.27 -7.06
CA HIS A 215 14.38 -3.50 -6.92
C HIS A 215 13.54 -4.72 -7.36
N GLY A 216 12.27 -4.70 -7.00
CA GLY A 216 11.38 -5.85 -7.12
C GLY A 216 11.38 -6.70 -5.85
N THR A 217 10.53 -7.70 -5.85
CA THR A 217 10.44 -8.71 -4.77
C THR A 217 9.73 -9.94 -5.30
N TYR A 218 10.06 -11.10 -4.72
CA TYR A 218 9.38 -12.36 -5.00
C TYR A 218 8.09 -12.56 -4.19
N THR A 219 7.78 -11.66 -3.25
CA THR A 219 6.53 -11.71 -2.47
C THR A 219 5.35 -11.18 -3.27
N PRO A 220 4.09 -11.46 -2.87
CA PRO A 220 2.90 -10.93 -3.54
C PRO A 220 2.87 -9.39 -3.62
N SER A 221 3.58 -8.69 -2.76
CA SER A 221 3.70 -7.22 -2.79
C SER A 221 4.40 -6.68 -4.06
N THR A 222 5.00 -7.56 -4.89
CA THR A 222 5.49 -7.19 -6.22
C THR A 222 4.40 -6.55 -7.10
N ALA A 223 3.11 -6.86 -6.85
CA ALA A 223 1.98 -6.30 -7.58
C ALA A 223 1.89 -4.77 -7.49
N ILE A 224 2.41 -4.16 -6.43
CA ILE A 224 2.38 -2.70 -6.23
C ILE A 224 3.13 -1.94 -7.33
N TYR A 225 4.16 -2.53 -7.90
CA TYR A 225 4.90 -1.91 -9.01
C TYR A 225 4.03 -1.77 -10.26
N SER A 226 3.27 -2.82 -10.61
CA SER A 226 2.30 -2.77 -11.72
C SER A 226 1.13 -1.85 -11.41
N GLN A 227 0.66 -1.84 -10.18
CA GLN A 227 -0.39 -0.93 -9.73
C GLN A 227 0.07 0.52 -9.89
N MET A 228 1.28 0.85 -9.43
CA MET A 228 1.84 2.19 -9.55
C MET A 228 2.01 2.61 -11.01
N ASP A 229 2.51 1.71 -11.88
CA ASP A 229 2.63 1.96 -13.32
C ASP A 229 1.26 2.27 -13.96
N TYR A 230 0.25 1.51 -13.59
CA TYR A 230 -1.12 1.75 -14.06
C TYR A 230 -1.69 3.07 -13.53
N MET A 231 -1.56 3.35 -12.22
CA MET A 231 -2.11 4.55 -11.60
C MET A 231 -1.49 5.84 -12.15
N LEU A 232 -0.18 5.86 -12.39
CA LEU A 232 0.49 6.98 -13.04
C LEU A 232 -0.14 7.27 -14.42
N LYS A 233 -0.35 6.24 -15.23
CA LYS A 233 -0.93 6.37 -16.58
C LYS A 233 -2.40 6.75 -16.53
N ALA A 234 -3.19 6.16 -15.65
CA ALA A 234 -4.59 6.50 -15.44
C ALA A 234 -4.76 7.96 -14.96
N GLY A 235 -3.81 8.47 -14.17
CA GLY A 235 -3.73 9.86 -13.75
C GLY A 235 -3.19 10.83 -14.81
N GLY A 236 -3.02 10.39 -16.08
CA GLY A 236 -2.56 11.23 -17.19
C GLY A 236 -1.03 11.35 -17.32
N LEU A 237 -0.26 10.71 -16.44
CA LEU A 237 1.21 10.71 -16.48
C LEU A 237 1.73 9.59 -17.41
N THR A 238 1.33 9.63 -18.68
CA THR A 238 1.59 8.57 -19.67
C THR A 238 3.06 8.41 -20.04
N ASN A 239 3.89 9.40 -19.71
CA ASN A 239 5.33 9.40 -19.89
C ASN A 239 6.11 8.87 -18.67
N PHE A 240 5.40 8.40 -17.63
CA PHE A 240 6.00 7.70 -16.50
C PHE A 240 5.91 6.20 -16.70
N HIS A 241 6.94 5.49 -16.29
CA HIS A 241 7.03 4.03 -16.41
C HIS A 241 7.65 3.47 -15.14
N VAL A 242 7.27 2.25 -14.79
CA VAL A 242 7.89 1.50 -13.70
C VAL A 242 8.62 0.30 -14.29
N GLY A 243 9.83 0.07 -13.83
CA GLY A 243 10.62 -1.12 -14.18
C GLY A 243 11.30 -1.69 -12.94
N THR A 244 11.39 -3.02 -12.82
CA THR A 244 12.00 -3.70 -11.70
C THR A 244 13.20 -4.52 -12.14
N ILE A 245 14.19 -4.66 -11.25
CA ILE A 245 15.36 -5.52 -11.47
C ILE A 245 14.93 -6.98 -11.32
N GLU A 246 14.20 -7.28 -10.22
CA GLU A 246 13.70 -8.62 -9.90
C GLU A 246 12.19 -8.52 -9.63
N GLY A 247 11.35 -8.86 -10.64
CA GLY A 247 9.90 -8.78 -10.50
C GLY A 247 9.20 -8.30 -11.76
N TYR A 248 8.05 -7.68 -11.61
CA TYR A 248 7.23 -7.17 -12.70
C TYR A 248 6.65 -5.78 -12.37
N PRO A 249 6.63 -4.82 -13.33
CA PRO A 249 7.09 -4.89 -14.72
C PRO A 249 8.59 -5.09 -14.85
N THR A 250 9.00 -5.97 -15.79
CA THR A 250 10.42 -6.18 -16.08
C THR A 250 11.01 -4.98 -16.84
N PHE A 251 12.35 -4.88 -16.87
CA PHE A 251 13.02 -3.89 -17.71
C PHE A 251 12.63 -4.01 -19.18
N ASP A 252 12.50 -5.22 -19.71
CA ASP A 252 12.08 -5.44 -21.10
C ASP A 252 10.67 -4.91 -21.35
N THR A 253 9.73 -5.16 -20.44
CA THR A 253 8.37 -4.62 -20.51
C THR A 253 8.40 -3.09 -20.51
N MET A 254 9.17 -2.48 -19.64
CA MET A 254 9.35 -1.02 -19.56
C MET A 254 10.00 -0.47 -20.83
N LEU A 255 11.03 -1.13 -21.38
CA LEU A 255 11.68 -0.72 -22.63
C LEU A 255 10.72 -0.74 -23.83
N VAL A 256 9.81 -1.73 -23.89
CA VAL A 256 8.75 -1.75 -24.92
C VAL A 256 7.86 -0.52 -24.82
N GLN A 257 7.47 -0.14 -23.61
CA GLN A 257 6.65 1.06 -23.37
C GLN A 257 7.39 2.36 -23.77
N LEU A 258 8.67 2.49 -23.43
CA LEU A 258 9.50 3.63 -23.82
C LEU A 258 9.63 3.76 -25.34
N LYS A 259 9.84 2.64 -26.05
CA LYS A 259 9.88 2.61 -27.51
C LYS A 259 8.54 3.00 -28.14
N ALA A 260 7.43 2.49 -27.61
CA ALA A 260 6.08 2.84 -28.07
C ALA A 260 5.79 4.33 -27.86
N GLY A 261 6.23 4.90 -26.74
CA GLY A 261 6.12 6.34 -26.43
C GLY A 261 7.09 7.22 -27.20
N LYS A 262 7.99 6.63 -28.02
CA LYS A 262 9.02 7.35 -28.79
C LYS A 262 9.88 8.27 -27.91
N ALA A 263 10.25 7.77 -26.73
CA ALA A 263 11.08 8.48 -25.76
C ALA A 263 12.40 8.93 -26.40
N LYS A 264 12.75 10.21 -26.24
CA LYS A 264 14.04 10.78 -26.68
C LYS A 264 14.99 11.10 -25.53
N ARG A 265 14.43 11.32 -24.37
CA ARG A 265 15.16 11.50 -23.11
C ARG A 265 14.51 10.63 -22.05
N VAL A 266 15.31 10.01 -21.22
CA VAL A 266 14.85 9.20 -20.08
C VAL A 266 15.53 9.71 -18.83
N THR A 267 14.73 10.03 -17.83
CA THR A 267 15.20 10.37 -16.47
C THR A 267 14.87 9.20 -15.55
N LEU A 268 15.88 8.67 -14.87
CA LEU A 268 15.71 7.63 -13.86
C LEU A 268 15.38 8.27 -12.49
N ILE A 269 14.42 7.67 -11.78
CA ILE A 269 13.96 8.10 -10.45
C ILE A 269 14.10 6.92 -9.49
#